data_76419323efb2ecf2208d8666983389c6
#
_entry.id   76419323efb2ecf2208d8666983389c6
#
_cell.length_a   1.000
_cell.length_b   1.000
_cell.length_c   1.000
_cell.angle_alpha   90.00
_cell.angle_beta   90.00
_cell.angle_gamma   90.00
#
_symmetry.space_group_name_H-M   'P 1'
#
loop_
_entity.id
_entity.type
_entity.pdbx_description
1 polymer ?
#
loop_
_entity_poly.entity_id
_entity_poly.type
_entity_poly.pdbx_seq_one_letter_code
_entity_poly.pdbx_strand_id
1 'polypeptide(L)'
;AAKEGGARGIRANSKEDIKEIRSKVDLPIIGIVKRDYEDSAVYITPTMKEIEELMEVKPDIIAMDATISKRPSNQTLDEFFHEVKEKYPNQLWMADCSTIEEALHADDLGFDFIGTTLVGYTEQSKGDKIEKNDFEILREIIAGVKHKVIAEGNINTPQKARHVIELGAYSVVVGSIITRPQLITKSFVEEMER
;
A
#
# COMPACT_ATOMS: atom_id res chain seq x y z
N ALA A 1 -14.83 -1.18 14.43
CA ALA A 1 -15.48 -1.99 13.36
C ALA A 1 -14.49 -3.01 12.76
N ALA A 2 -13.37 -2.61 12.12
CA ALA A 2 -12.46 -3.56 11.45
C ALA A 2 -11.88 -4.63 12.40
N LYS A 3 -11.38 -4.23 13.58
CA LYS A 3 -10.91 -5.15 14.63
C LYS A 3 -12.00 -6.13 15.08
N GLU A 4 -13.22 -5.65 15.31
CA GLU A 4 -14.37 -6.49 15.67
C GLU A 4 -14.74 -7.49 14.55
N GLY A 5 -14.55 -7.08 13.29
CA GLY A 5 -14.68 -7.93 12.10
C GLY A 5 -13.55 -8.92 11.88
N GLY A 6 -12.52 -8.91 12.74
CA GLY A 6 -11.41 -9.86 12.69
C GLY A 6 -10.18 -9.39 11.91
N ALA A 7 -10.06 -8.10 11.57
CA ALA A 7 -8.85 -7.57 10.97
C ALA A 7 -7.64 -7.81 11.88
N ARG A 8 -6.49 -8.13 11.28
CA ARG A 8 -5.22 -8.41 11.96
C ARG A 8 -4.21 -7.26 11.88
N GLY A 9 -4.51 -6.24 11.10
CA GLY A 9 -3.73 -5.02 10.96
C GLY A 9 -4.60 -3.92 10.38
N ILE A 10 -4.11 -2.69 10.43
CA ILE A 10 -4.78 -1.51 9.87
C ILE A 10 -3.80 -0.78 8.97
N ARG A 11 -4.23 -0.40 7.77
CA ARG A 11 -3.51 0.58 6.95
C ARG A 11 -4.25 1.90 7.07
N ALA A 12 -3.53 2.95 7.48
CA ALA A 12 -4.13 4.24 7.78
C ALA A 12 -3.32 5.40 7.17
N ASN A 13 -4.03 6.43 6.76
CA ASN A 13 -3.46 7.67 6.22
C ASN A 13 -3.57 8.76 7.27
N SER A 14 -2.54 9.57 7.36
CA SER A 14 -2.33 10.72 8.23
C SER A 14 -1.90 10.38 9.67
N LYS A 15 -1.10 11.28 10.21
CA LYS A 15 -0.62 11.25 11.59
C LYS A 15 -1.77 11.26 12.60
N GLU A 16 -2.79 12.07 12.34
CA GLU A 16 -3.94 12.25 13.21
C GLU A 16 -4.76 10.97 13.31
N ASP A 17 -5.09 10.35 12.15
CA ASP A 17 -5.85 9.11 12.10
C ASP A 17 -5.08 7.95 12.73
N ILE A 18 -3.78 7.84 12.46
CA ILE A 18 -2.92 6.80 13.06
C ILE A 18 -2.88 6.93 14.58
N LYS A 19 -2.73 8.15 15.09
CA LYS A 19 -2.74 8.42 16.54
C LYS A 19 -4.06 8.02 17.17
N GLU A 20 -5.19 8.38 16.57
CA GLU A 20 -6.51 8.02 17.06
C GLU A 20 -6.76 6.51 17.00
N ILE A 21 -6.40 5.85 15.90
CA ILE A 21 -6.50 4.39 15.76
C ILE A 21 -5.66 3.69 16.83
N ARG A 22 -4.41 4.10 17.03
CA ARG A 22 -3.52 3.52 18.04
C ARG A 22 -4.10 3.64 19.47
N SER A 23 -4.85 4.69 19.75
CA SER A 23 -5.53 4.85 21.05
C SER A 23 -6.66 3.86 21.30
N LYS A 24 -7.21 3.23 20.24
CA LYS A 24 -8.38 2.35 20.31
C LYS A 24 -8.05 0.88 20.06
N VAL A 25 -6.97 0.59 19.32
CA VAL A 25 -6.62 -0.78 18.93
C VAL A 25 -5.12 -1.03 19.07
N ASP A 26 -4.78 -2.26 19.44
CA ASP A 26 -3.42 -2.77 19.61
C ASP A 26 -2.97 -3.65 18.41
N LEU A 27 -3.48 -3.33 17.23
CA LEU A 27 -3.12 -4.02 15.99
C LEU A 27 -1.91 -3.38 15.33
N PRO A 28 -1.11 -4.13 14.56
CA PRO A 28 -0.09 -3.54 13.69
C PRO A 28 -0.69 -2.50 12.75
N ILE A 29 0.00 -1.38 12.58
CA ILE A 29 -0.43 -0.29 11.71
C ILE A 29 0.60 -0.08 10.60
N ILE A 30 0.12 -0.12 9.34
CA ILE A 30 0.83 0.39 8.19
C ILE A 30 0.42 1.86 8.03
N GLY A 31 1.36 2.76 8.25
CA GLY A 31 1.13 4.20 8.17
C GLY A 31 1.56 4.76 6.82
N ILE A 32 0.77 5.68 6.30
CA ILE A 32 1.09 6.51 5.14
C ILE A 32 0.68 7.95 5.40
N VAL A 33 1.26 8.89 4.64
CA VAL A 33 0.71 10.23 4.47
C VAL A 33 0.55 10.50 2.98
N LYS A 34 -0.68 10.73 2.56
CA LYS A 34 -0.96 11.17 1.19
C LYS A 34 -0.86 12.67 1.09
N ARG A 35 -0.02 13.13 0.17
CA ARG A 35 0.15 14.57 -0.11
C ARG A 35 0.54 14.76 -1.56
N ASP A 36 -0.17 15.66 -2.23
CA ASP A 36 0.13 16.03 -3.61
C ASP A 36 1.20 17.13 -3.66
N TYR A 37 2.07 17.05 -4.64
CA TYR A 37 3.11 18.03 -4.97
C TYR A 37 2.99 18.39 -6.44
N GLU A 38 3.15 19.67 -6.77
CA GLU A 38 2.97 20.17 -8.14
C GLU A 38 4.00 19.62 -9.14
N ASP A 39 5.18 19.25 -8.63
CA ASP A 39 6.33 18.78 -9.42
C ASP A 39 6.47 17.24 -9.44
N SER A 40 5.50 16.49 -8.89
CA SER A 40 5.61 15.03 -8.79
C SER A 40 4.26 14.34 -8.89
N ALA A 41 4.25 13.16 -9.51
CA ALA A 41 3.10 12.24 -9.49
C ALA A 41 3.07 11.35 -8.24
N VAL A 42 4.16 11.30 -7.48
CA VAL A 42 4.26 10.52 -6.24
C VAL A 42 3.49 11.23 -5.13
N TYR A 43 2.51 10.52 -4.55
CA TYR A 43 1.64 11.08 -3.51
C TYR A 43 1.56 10.25 -2.22
N ILE A 44 2.06 9.02 -2.21
CA ILE A 44 2.08 8.18 -1.00
C ILE A 44 3.44 8.35 -0.30
N THR A 45 3.43 9.03 0.83
CA THR A 45 4.62 9.29 1.66
C THR A 45 5.79 9.80 0.79
N PRO A 46 5.59 10.93 0.09
CA PRO A 46 6.47 11.33 -1.00
C PRO A 46 7.83 11.88 -0.57
N THR A 47 7.95 12.45 0.64
CA THR A 47 9.18 13.12 1.08
C THR A 47 9.54 12.77 2.54
N MET A 48 10.71 13.22 2.98
CA MET A 48 11.16 13.09 4.37
C MET A 48 10.20 13.76 5.36
N LYS A 49 9.50 14.81 4.95
CA LYS A 49 8.49 15.48 5.78
C LYS A 49 7.38 14.52 6.21
N GLU A 50 6.83 13.72 5.29
CA GLU A 50 5.80 12.74 5.59
C GLU A 50 6.34 11.59 6.46
N ILE A 51 7.59 11.20 6.24
CA ILE A 51 8.27 10.21 7.10
C ILE A 51 8.36 10.76 8.55
N GLU A 52 8.80 11.98 8.75
CA GLU A 52 8.93 12.60 10.05
C GLU A 52 7.57 12.73 10.77
N GLU A 53 6.52 13.13 10.05
CA GLU A 53 5.14 13.15 10.57
C GLU A 53 4.70 11.76 11.06
N LEU A 54 5.00 10.69 10.31
CA LEU A 54 4.69 9.31 10.69
C LEU A 54 5.52 8.85 11.89
N MET A 55 6.80 9.20 11.94
CA MET A 55 7.68 8.82 13.04
C MET A 55 7.27 9.42 14.40
N GLU A 56 6.53 10.53 14.42
CA GLU A 56 5.95 11.06 15.66
C GLU A 56 4.90 10.13 16.28
N VAL A 57 4.18 9.37 15.45
CA VAL A 57 3.11 8.44 15.89
C VAL A 57 3.51 6.97 15.80
N LYS A 58 4.71 6.68 15.30
CA LYS A 58 5.39 5.39 15.31
C LYS A 58 4.48 4.23 14.82
N PRO A 59 4.03 4.24 13.55
CA PRO A 59 3.39 3.06 12.99
C PRO A 59 4.39 1.89 12.95
N ASP A 60 3.89 0.67 12.93
CA ASP A 60 4.76 -0.52 12.89
C ASP A 60 5.49 -0.65 11.55
N ILE A 61 4.82 -0.26 10.47
CA ILE A 61 5.34 -0.25 9.10
C ILE A 61 5.02 1.12 8.50
N ILE A 62 5.95 1.69 7.75
CA ILE A 62 5.69 2.85 6.89
C ILE A 62 5.67 2.39 5.45
N ALA A 63 4.59 2.69 4.72
CA ALA A 63 4.52 2.45 3.30
C ALA A 63 4.78 3.74 2.52
N MET A 64 5.46 3.60 1.37
CA MET A 64 5.75 4.69 0.46
C MET A 64 5.63 4.24 -0.99
N ASP A 65 5.34 5.17 -1.87
CA ASP A 65 5.42 4.95 -3.31
C ASP A 65 6.84 4.46 -3.68
N ALA A 66 6.92 3.33 -4.35
CA ALA A 66 8.16 2.72 -4.81
C ALA A 66 8.17 2.53 -6.33
N THR A 67 7.47 3.40 -7.04
CA THR A 67 7.46 3.43 -8.50
C THR A 67 8.70 4.09 -9.07
N ILE A 68 8.90 3.97 -10.39
CA ILE A 68 9.97 4.67 -11.12
C ILE A 68 9.74 6.18 -11.22
N SER A 69 8.58 6.68 -10.80
CA SER A 69 8.25 8.11 -10.85
C SER A 69 9.18 8.90 -9.93
N LYS A 70 9.62 10.06 -10.42
CA LYS A 70 10.43 10.96 -9.62
C LYS A 70 9.60 11.57 -8.50
N ARG A 71 10.17 11.57 -7.29
CA ARG A 71 9.63 12.25 -6.12
C ARG A 71 9.77 13.77 -6.26
N PRO A 72 9.11 14.55 -5.40
CA PRO A 72 9.32 15.99 -5.34
C PRO A 72 10.80 16.35 -5.35
N SER A 73 11.16 17.48 -5.95
CA SER A 73 12.54 17.92 -6.16
C SER A 73 13.38 16.95 -7.01
N ASN A 74 12.73 16.18 -7.88
CA ASN A 74 13.36 15.22 -8.81
C ASN A 74 14.19 14.11 -8.13
N GLN A 75 13.93 13.83 -6.84
CA GLN A 75 14.60 12.76 -6.10
C GLN A 75 14.19 11.37 -6.60
N THR A 76 15.15 10.44 -6.70
CA THR A 76 14.88 9.03 -7.04
C THR A 76 14.41 8.24 -5.83
N LEU A 77 13.82 7.06 -6.06
CA LEU A 77 13.50 6.12 -4.98
C LEU A 77 14.76 5.70 -4.22
N ASP A 78 15.83 5.38 -4.94
CA ASP A 78 17.10 4.91 -4.37
C ASP A 78 17.71 5.93 -3.41
N GLU A 79 17.81 7.20 -3.84
CA GLU A 79 18.31 8.28 -3.01
C GLU A 79 17.45 8.47 -1.76
N PHE A 80 16.13 8.48 -1.94
CA PHE A 80 15.19 8.68 -0.84
C PHE A 80 15.20 7.49 0.14
N PHE A 81 15.18 6.26 -0.37
CA PHE A 81 15.15 5.07 0.47
C PHE A 81 16.45 4.90 1.25
N HIS A 82 17.62 5.23 0.65
CA HIS A 82 18.89 5.28 1.35
C HIS A 82 18.85 6.26 2.53
N GLU A 83 18.37 7.48 2.29
CA GLU A 83 18.24 8.53 3.32
C GLU A 83 17.33 8.08 4.48
N VAL A 84 16.16 7.50 4.20
CA VAL A 84 15.25 7.06 5.27
C VAL A 84 15.79 5.86 6.03
N LYS A 85 16.47 4.92 5.39
CA LYS A 85 17.09 3.75 6.05
C LYS A 85 18.25 4.19 6.94
N GLU A 86 19.05 5.15 6.51
CA GLU A 86 20.14 5.69 7.33
C GLU A 86 19.58 6.40 8.59
N LYS A 87 18.54 7.20 8.42
CA LYS A 87 17.93 7.96 9.51
C LYS A 87 17.11 7.09 10.48
N TYR A 88 16.45 6.06 9.97
CA TYR A 88 15.54 5.20 10.74
C TYR A 88 15.81 3.71 10.49
N PRO A 89 16.98 3.19 10.90
CA PRO A 89 17.43 1.84 10.54
C PRO A 89 16.57 0.70 11.09
N ASN A 90 15.79 0.94 12.13
CA ASN A 90 14.93 -0.07 12.78
C ASN A 90 13.46 0.00 12.33
N GLN A 91 13.10 0.96 11.47
CA GLN A 91 11.75 1.06 10.94
C GLN A 91 11.53 0.01 9.85
N LEU A 92 10.36 -0.63 9.86
CA LEU A 92 9.93 -1.53 8.78
C LEU A 92 9.31 -0.71 7.64
N TRP A 93 9.67 -1.06 6.41
CA TRP A 93 9.30 -0.34 5.20
C TRP A 93 8.50 -1.22 4.24
N MET A 94 7.44 -0.67 3.68
CA MET A 94 6.63 -1.30 2.63
C MET A 94 6.73 -0.48 1.35
N ALA A 95 7.03 -1.15 0.25
CA ALA A 95 7.04 -0.58 -1.09
C ALA A 95 5.64 -0.66 -1.72
N ASP A 96 5.07 0.45 -2.14
CA ASP A 96 3.86 0.50 -2.95
C ASP A 96 4.26 0.53 -4.43
N CYS A 97 4.12 -0.60 -5.12
CA CYS A 97 4.55 -0.81 -6.51
C CYS A 97 3.37 -0.86 -7.47
N SER A 98 3.64 -0.56 -8.73
CA SER A 98 2.68 -0.62 -9.83
C SER A 98 3.03 -1.64 -10.92
N THR A 99 4.30 -2.06 -11.00
CA THR A 99 4.79 -3.05 -11.96
C THR A 99 5.65 -4.11 -11.28
N ILE A 100 5.95 -5.19 -12.02
CA ILE A 100 6.83 -6.27 -11.57
C ILE A 100 8.26 -5.76 -11.40
N GLU A 101 8.73 -4.96 -12.35
CA GLU A 101 10.08 -4.39 -12.32
C GLU A 101 10.29 -3.49 -11.09
N GLU A 102 9.30 -2.68 -10.74
CA GLU A 102 9.33 -1.86 -9.53
C GLU A 102 9.37 -2.71 -8.25
N ALA A 103 8.59 -3.80 -8.21
CA ALA A 103 8.57 -4.74 -7.11
C ALA A 103 9.94 -5.44 -6.90
N LEU A 104 10.55 -5.91 -8.00
CA LEU A 104 11.89 -6.51 -7.98
C LEU A 104 12.95 -5.51 -7.53
N HIS A 105 12.88 -4.27 -8.03
CA HIS A 105 13.80 -3.21 -7.63
C HIS A 105 13.65 -2.86 -6.14
N ALA A 106 12.44 -2.72 -5.64
CA ALA A 106 12.18 -2.47 -4.21
C ALA A 106 12.66 -3.63 -3.32
N ASP A 107 12.49 -4.88 -3.76
CA ASP A 107 13.03 -6.07 -3.08
C ASP A 107 14.56 -6.02 -2.97
N ASP A 108 15.24 -5.67 -4.05
CA ASP A 108 16.71 -5.54 -4.09
C ASP A 108 17.23 -4.34 -3.26
N LEU A 109 16.46 -3.25 -3.16
CA LEU A 109 16.75 -2.12 -2.27
C LEU A 109 16.61 -2.47 -0.78
N GLY A 110 15.91 -3.56 -0.46
CA GLY A 110 15.76 -4.07 0.91
C GLY A 110 14.56 -3.48 1.65
N PHE A 111 13.43 -3.28 0.96
CA PHE A 111 12.14 -3.10 1.60
C PHE A 111 11.72 -4.40 2.30
N ASP A 112 11.08 -4.30 3.48
CA ASP A 112 10.64 -5.45 4.27
C ASP A 112 9.36 -6.09 3.73
N PHE A 113 8.54 -5.30 3.01
CA PHE A 113 7.29 -5.73 2.39
C PHE A 113 7.14 -5.11 1.00
N ILE A 114 6.59 -5.90 0.08
CA ILE A 114 6.29 -5.49 -1.30
C ILE A 114 4.77 -5.46 -1.49
N GLY A 115 4.21 -4.34 -1.90
CA GLY A 115 2.79 -4.12 -2.09
C GLY A 115 2.41 -3.91 -3.55
N THR A 116 1.25 -4.40 -3.97
CA THR A 116 0.68 -4.19 -5.31
C THR A 116 -0.26 -2.98 -5.38
N THR A 117 -0.11 -2.06 -4.44
CA THR A 117 -1.03 -0.94 -4.16
C THR A 117 -1.32 -0.07 -5.38
N LEU A 118 -0.31 0.16 -6.21
CA LEU A 118 -0.36 1.11 -7.31
C LEU A 118 -0.61 0.49 -8.69
N VAL A 119 -0.86 -0.82 -8.77
CA VAL A 119 -1.20 -1.50 -10.03
C VAL A 119 -2.46 -0.88 -10.64
N GLY A 120 -2.33 -0.31 -11.84
CA GLY A 120 -3.39 0.39 -12.57
C GLY A 120 -3.57 1.87 -12.21
N TYR A 121 -2.79 2.39 -11.26
CA TYR A 121 -2.90 3.78 -10.77
C TYR A 121 -1.77 4.71 -11.22
N THR A 122 -0.82 4.20 -12.00
CA THR A 122 0.32 4.97 -12.52
C THR A 122 0.31 4.97 -14.05
N GLU A 123 1.06 5.88 -14.67
CA GLU A 123 1.20 5.88 -16.14
C GLU A 123 1.84 4.58 -16.65
N GLN A 124 2.75 3.97 -15.88
CA GLN A 124 3.45 2.72 -16.22
C GLN A 124 2.52 1.51 -16.23
N SER A 125 1.51 1.50 -15.36
CA SER A 125 0.54 0.41 -15.22
C SER A 125 -0.87 0.78 -15.70
N LYS A 126 -0.99 1.84 -16.49
CA LYS A 126 -2.28 2.34 -16.97
C LYS A 126 -3.07 1.29 -17.74
N GLY A 127 -4.28 1.02 -17.26
CA GLY A 127 -5.17 -0.01 -17.84
C GLY A 127 -4.96 -1.41 -17.28
N ASP A 128 -3.95 -1.61 -16.44
CA ASP A 128 -3.79 -2.87 -15.71
C ASP A 128 -4.77 -2.95 -14.54
N LYS A 129 -5.09 -4.19 -14.18
CA LYS A 129 -5.90 -4.52 -13.01
C LYS A 129 -5.27 -5.70 -12.32
N ILE A 130 -5.20 -5.64 -11.00
CA ILE A 130 -4.56 -6.71 -10.23
C ILE A 130 -5.18 -8.09 -10.49
N GLU A 131 -6.50 -8.14 -10.72
CA GLU A 131 -7.24 -9.38 -10.99
C GLU A 131 -7.11 -9.91 -12.41
N LYS A 132 -6.48 -9.19 -13.34
CA LYS A 132 -6.33 -9.60 -14.74
C LYS A 132 -5.54 -10.91 -14.85
N ASN A 133 -5.96 -11.80 -15.74
CA ASN A 133 -5.33 -13.09 -16.00
C ASN A 133 -5.09 -13.90 -14.71
N ASP A 134 -6.09 -13.96 -13.84
CA ASP A 134 -6.00 -14.66 -12.56
C ASP A 134 -4.86 -14.15 -11.68
N PHE A 135 -4.82 -12.83 -11.46
CA PHE A 135 -3.80 -12.17 -10.63
C PHE A 135 -2.35 -12.39 -11.12
N GLU A 136 -2.14 -12.41 -12.43
CA GLU A 136 -0.83 -12.67 -13.05
C GLU A 136 0.28 -11.80 -12.46
N ILE A 137 0.10 -10.48 -12.39
CA ILE A 137 1.07 -9.55 -11.81
C ILE A 137 1.42 -9.93 -10.36
N LEU A 138 0.42 -10.25 -9.53
CA LEU A 138 0.65 -10.66 -8.13
C LEU A 138 1.45 -11.97 -8.07
N ARG A 139 1.11 -12.96 -8.90
CA ARG A 139 1.83 -14.25 -8.94
C ARG A 139 3.28 -14.08 -9.37
N GLU A 140 3.55 -13.24 -10.37
CA GLU A 140 4.90 -12.97 -10.85
C GLU A 140 5.73 -12.21 -9.80
N ILE A 141 5.14 -11.22 -9.12
CA ILE A 141 5.79 -10.54 -7.99
C ILE A 141 6.13 -11.56 -6.88
N ILE A 142 5.16 -12.39 -6.45
CA ILE A 142 5.39 -13.40 -5.40
C ILE A 142 6.52 -14.37 -5.81
N ALA A 143 6.57 -14.76 -7.06
CA ALA A 143 7.61 -15.68 -7.55
C ALA A 143 8.99 -15.02 -7.68
N GLY A 144 9.04 -13.70 -7.91
CA GLY A 144 10.27 -12.96 -8.19
C GLY A 144 10.96 -12.35 -6.97
N VAL A 145 10.22 -11.99 -5.93
CA VAL A 145 10.77 -11.29 -4.75
C VAL A 145 11.09 -12.26 -3.60
N LYS A 146 12.00 -11.85 -2.73
CA LYS A 146 12.40 -12.59 -1.51
C LYS A 146 11.58 -12.18 -0.29
N HIS A 147 11.11 -10.92 -0.27
CA HIS A 147 10.38 -10.35 0.84
C HIS A 147 8.87 -10.66 0.75
N LYS A 148 8.17 -10.42 1.86
CA LYS A 148 6.74 -10.72 1.97
C LYS A 148 5.90 -9.80 1.09
N VAL A 149 5.00 -10.39 0.30
CA VAL A 149 4.09 -9.65 -0.58
C VAL A 149 2.76 -9.39 0.12
N ILE A 150 2.32 -8.14 0.10
CA ILE A 150 1.01 -7.70 0.58
C ILE A 150 0.16 -7.34 -0.64
N ALA A 151 -0.91 -8.11 -0.88
CA ALA A 151 -1.82 -7.83 -1.97
C ALA A 151 -2.73 -6.64 -1.62
N GLU A 152 -2.69 -5.60 -2.44
CA GLU A 152 -3.53 -4.42 -2.30
C GLU A 152 -3.92 -3.91 -3.70
N GLY A 153 -5.02 -3.20 -3.79
CA GLY A 153 -5.55 -2.64 -5.01
C GLY A 153 -6.76 -3.43 -5.52
N ASN A 154 -7.92 -2.79 -5.51
CA ASN A 154 -9.19 -3.34 -6.02
C ASN A 154 -9.59 -4.76 -5.51
N ILE A 155 -9.13 -5.14 -4.32
CA ILE A 155 -9.59 -6.35 -3.63
C ILE A 155 -10.94 -6.03 -2.97
N ASN A 156 -12.02 -6.20 -3.72
CA ASN A 156 -13.36 -5.69 -3.38
C ASN A 156 -14.40 -6.78 -3.10
N THR A 157 -13.98 -8.05 -3.06
CA THR A 157 -14.85 -9.17 -2.65
C THR A 157 -14.10 -10.11 -1.71
N PRO A 158 -14.82 -10.82 -0.80
CA PRO A 158 -14.20 -11.84 0.06
C PRO A 158 -13.52 -12.96 -0.73
N GLN A 159 -14.06 -13.33 -1.90
CA GLN A 159 -13.50 -14.35 -2.77
C GLN A 159 -12.14 -13.93 -3.32
N LYS A 160 -12.00 -12.68 -3.80
CA LYS A 160 -10.70 -12.15 -4.23
C LYS A 160 -9.70 -12.13 -3.07
N ALA A 161 -10.12 -11.68 -1.88
CA ALA A 161 -9.25 -11.65 -0.70
C ALA A 161 -8.75 -13.05 -0.32
N ARG A 162 -9.62 -14.07 -0.35
CA ARG A 162 -9.23 -15.47 -0.14
C ARG A 162 -8.26 -15.92 -1.21
N HIS A 163 -8.57 -15.68 -2.47
CA HIS A 163 -7.79 -16.15 -3.61
C HIS A 163 -6.35 -15.61 -3.59
N VAL A 164 -6.14 -14.32 -3.32
CA VAL A 164 -4.77 -13.77 -3.23
C VAL A 164 -3.93 -14.39 -2.11
N ILE A 165 -4.56 -14.80 -1.01
CA ILE A 165 -3.87 -15.55 0.06
C ILE A 165 -3.53 -16.97 -0.42
N GLU A 166 -4.43 -17.64 -1.13
CA GLU A 166 -4.19 -18.97 -1.72
C GLU A 166 -3.06 -18.95 -2.77
N LEU A 167 -2.88 -17.83 -3.47
CA LEU A 167 -1.77 -17.58 -4.40
C LEU A 167 -0.43 -17.34 -3.70
N GLY A 168 -0.41 -17.16 -2.38
CA GLY A 168 0.81 -17.00 -1.59
C GLY A 168 1.09 -15.60 -1.07
N ALA A 169 0.15 -14.65 -1.20
CA ALA A 169 0.31 -13.35 -0.55
C ALA A 169 0.39 -13.53 0.98
N TYR A 170 1.32 -12.83 1.62
CA TYR A 170 1.49 -12.86 3.06
C TYR A 170 0.29 -12.23 3.79
N SER A 171 -0.28 -11.19 3.22
CA SER A 171 -1.45 -10.50 3.74
C SER A 171 -2.21 -9.82 2.61
N VAL A 172 -3.42 -9.33 2.92
CA VAL A 172 -4.26 -8.59 1.99
C VAL A 172 -4.78 -7.32 2.66
N VAL A 173 -4.72 -6.20 1.93
CA VAL A 173 -5.35 -4.94 2.34
C VAL A 173 -6.65 -4.76 1.57
N VAL A 174 -7.74 -4.61 2.31
CA VAL A 174 -9.07 -4.31 1.79
C VAL A 174 -9.46 -2.92 2.25
N GLY A 175 -9.62 -2.00 1.32
CA GLY A 175 -9.82 -0.58 1.61
C GLY A 175 -11.28 -0.12 1.49
N SER A 176 -11.57 0.67 0.48
CA SER A 176 -12.82 1.44 0.31
C SER A 176 -14.10 0.64 0.43
N ILE A 177 -14.11 -0.63 0.02
CA ILE A 177 -15.30 -1.50 0.12
C ILE A 177 -15.68 -1.82 1.58
N ILE A 178 -14.78 -1.64 2.53
CA ILE A 178 -15.05 -1.79 3.97
C ILE A 178 -15.22 -0.43 4.63
N THR A 179 -14.39 0.55 4.28
CA THR A 179 -14.27 1.83 4.99
C THR A 179 -15.19 2.93 4.44
N ARG A 180 -15.86 2.69 3.31
CA ARG A 180 -16.78 3.64 2.66
C ARG A 180 -18.17 3.02 2.50
N PRO A 181 -19.03 3.04 3.52
CA PRO A 181 -20.38 2.45 3.47
C PRO A 181 -21.22 2.97 2.31
N GLN A 182 -21.00 4.21 1.87
CA GLN A 182 -21.68 4.79 0.71
C GLN A 182 -21.41 4.04 -0.59
N LEU A 183 -20.21 3.45 -0.77
CA LEU A 183 -19.90 2.65 -1.95
C LEU A 183 -20.63 1.30 -1.91
N ILE A 184 -20.75 0.72 -0.71
CA ILE A 184 -21.50 -0.51 -0.51
C ILE A 184 -22.97 -0.26 -0.79
N THR A 185 -23.56 0.78 -0.20
CA THR A 185 -24.95 1.18 -0.43
C THR A 185 -25.21 1.41 -1.92
N LYS A 186 -24.32 2.13 -2.60
CA LYS A 186 -24.43 2.42 -4.04
C LYS A 186 -24.52 1.13 -4.87
N SER A 187 -23.72 0.12 -4.57
CA SER A 187 -23.73 -1.14 -5.31
C SER A 187 -25.08 -1.88 -5.20
N PHE A 188 -25.75 -1.79 -4.05
CA PHE A 188 -27.09 -2.34 -3.88
C PHE A 188 -28.14 -1.55 -4.67
N VAL A 189 -28.09 -0.22 -4.63
CA VAL A 189 -29.03 0.64 -5.37
C VAL A 189 -28.90 0.41 -6.87
N GLU A 190 -27.70 0.41 -7.42
CA GLU A 190 -27.44 0.18 -8.84
C GLU A 190 -27.96 -1.19 -9.33
N GLU A 191 -27.91 -2.21 -8.49
CA GLU A 191 -28.43 -3.52 -8.85
C GLU A 191 -29.96 -3.59 -8.78
N MET A 192 -30.60 -2.85 -7.87
CA MET A 192 -32.05 -2.77 -7.78
C MET A 192 -32.70 -1.94 -8.90
N GLU A 193 -31.94 -1.04 -9.53
CA GLU A 193 -32.42 -0.16 -10.61
C GLU A 193 -32.18 -0.74 -12.02
N ARG A 194 -31.61 -1.92 -12.15
CA ARG A 194 -31.45 -2.67 -13.42
C ARG A 194 -32.72 -3.42 -13.79
#